data_b7649cbb79faf142149739eeade358b3
#
_entry.id   b7649cbb79faf142149739eeade358b3
#
_cell.length_a   1.000
_cell.length_b   1.000
_cell.length_c   1.000
_cell.angle_alpha   90.00
_cell.angle_beta   90.00
_cell.angle_gamma   90.00
#
_symmetry.space_group_name_H-M   'P 1'
#
loop_
_entity.id
_entity.type
_entity.pdbx_description
1 polymer ?
#
loop_
_entity_poly.entity_id
_entity_poly.type
_entity_poly.pdbx_seq_one_letter_code
_entity_poly.pdbx_strand_id
1 'polypeptide(L)'
;MQGTMKCGVYYDVKKVGLEERPIPQITSKDVLVKVLRAGICGSDTGAYNYGGLPYGVFPGMPFGHEFVGKIVEKGEDVADDLNIGDIVFVDPTKAKRAGMMVADMCGGFCEYVDVQNAKSGYNLYVLNPDINLDAAALIEPVSVGTRGATCRPV
;
A
#
# COMPACT_ATOMS: atom_id res chain seq x y z
N MET A 1 7.20 16.13 2.49
CA MET A 1 7.96 16.23 1.19
C MET A 1 7.13 17.03 0.20
N GLN A 2 7.74 17.89 -0.65
CA GLN A 2 7.02 18.63 -1.71
C GLN A 2 7.41 18.08 -3.08
N GLY A 3 6.47 18.14 -4.05
CA GLY A 3 6.69 17.69 -5.42
C GLY A 3 5.52 16.86 -5.95
N THR A 4 5.74 16.24 -7.10
CA THR A 4 4.81 15.33 -7.74
C THR A 4 5.35 13.91 -7.74
N MET A 5 4.46 12.95 -7.88
CA MET A 5 4.75 11.53 -8.00
C MET A 5 3.93 10.91 -9.13
N LYS A 6 4.43 9.83 -9.70
CA LYS A 6 3.66 9.00 -10.64
C LYS A 6 2.74 8.05 -9.88
N CYS A 7 1.49 7.99 -10.33
CA CYS A 7 0.46 7.10 -9.79
C CYS A 7 -0.14 6.25 -10.90
N GLY A 8 -0.24 4.94 -10.68
CA GLY A 8 -1.11 4.07 -11.46
C GLY A 8 -2.57 4.29 -11.03
N VAL A 9 -3.42 4.65 -11.99
CA VAL A 9 -4.81 5.03 -11.74
C VAL A 9 -5.74 4.14 -12.56
N TYR A 10 -6.79 3.65 -11.91
CA TYR A 10 -7.88 2.94 -12.56
C TYR A 10 -8.93 3.92 -13.06
N TYR A 11 -9.44 3.74 -14.28
CA TYR A 11 -10.51 4.57 -14.83
C TYR A 11 -11.77 3.78 -15.17
N ASP A 12 -11.61 2.59 -15.77
CA ASP A 12 -12.72 1.76 -16.22
C ASP A 12 -12.20 0.37 -16.63
N VAL A 13 -13.11 -0.51 -17.03
CA VAL A 13 -12.78 -1.81 -17.62
C VAL A 13 -11.78 -1.63 -18.77
N LYS A 14 -10.66 -2.37 -18.71
CA LYS A 14 -9.55 -2.31 -19.68
C LYS A 14 -8.87 -0.93 -19.77
N LYS A 15 -9.10 -0.06 -18.79
CA LYS A 15 -8.57 1.30 -18.82
C LYS A 15 -7.89 1.67 -17.51
N VAL A 16 -6.57 1.66 -17.55
CA VAL A 16 -5.68 2.16 -16.49
C VAL A 16 -4.65 3.10 -17.11
N GLY A 17 -4.03 3.95 -16.32
CA GLY A 17 -3.02 4.87 -16.83
C GLY A 17 -2.13 5.41 -15.72
N LEU A 18 -1.13 6.20 -16.12
CA LEU A 18 -0.26 6.92 -15.22
C LEU A 18 -0.68 8.38 -15.16
N GLU A 19 -0.76 8.91 -13.94
CA GLU A 19 -0.96 10.33 -13.67
C GLU A 19 0.19 10.88 -12.83
N GLU A 20 0.50 12.16 -13.02
CA GLU A 20 1.28 12.91 -12.05
C GLU A 20 0.32 13.50 -11.01
N ARG A 21 0.60 13.23 -9.73
CA ARG A 21 -0.17 13.73 -8.60
C ARG A 21 0.76 14.35 -7.55
N PRO A 22 0.27 15.31 -6.75
CA PRO A 22 1.05 15.80 -5.61
C PRO A 22 1.45 14.64 -4.68
N ILE A 23 2.68 14.68 -4.17
CA ILE A 23 3.09 13.77 -3.09
C ILE A 23 2.19 14.06 -1.86
N PRO A 24 1.61 13.03 -1.22
CA PRO A 24 0.77 13.22 -0.05
C PRO A 24 1.49 13.99 1.05
N GLN A 25 0.78 14.91 1.68
CA GLN A 25 1.26 15.58 2.89
C GLN A 25 0.78 14.78 4.10
N ILE A 26 1.70 14.39 4.96
CA ILE A 26 1.41 13.61 6.15
C ILE A 26 1.01 14.51 7.32
N THR A 27 0.25 13.95 8.27
CA THR A 27 -0.03 14.57 9.57
C THR A 27 1.00 14.16 10.62
N SER A 28 0.88 14.69 11.84
CA SER A 28 1.78 14.34 12.94
C SER A 28 1.77 12.84 13.31
N LYS A 29 0.75 12.07 12.90
CA LYS A 29 0.57 10.66 13.23
C LYS A 29 0.82 9.69 12.07
N ASP A 30 1.21 10.21 10.92
CA ASP A 30 1.33 9.43 9.70
C ASP A 30 2.79 9.21 9.32
N VAL A 31 3.03 8.25 8.42
CA VAL A 31 4.31 8.13 7.73
C VAL A 31 4.11 8.15 6.23
N LEU A 32 5.11 8.71 5.52
CA LEU A 32 5.19 8.61 4.07
C LEU A 32 6.12 7.46 3.70
N VAL A 33 5.60 6.51 2.94
CA VAL A 33 6.34 5.35 2.46
C VAL A 33 6.64 5.50 0.98
N LYS A 34 7.92 5.47 0.60
CA LYS A 34 8.34 5.34 -0.80
C LYS A 34 8.22 3.87 -1.20
N VAL A 35 7.41 3.58 -2.21
CA VAL A 35 7.26 2.22 -2.74
C VAL A 35 8.54 1.78 -3.43
N LEU A 36 9.05 0.61 -3.08
CA LEU A 36 10.26 0.01 -3.65
C LEU A 36 9.97 -1.17 -4.57
N ARG A 37 8.98 -1.98 -4.22
CA ARG A 37 8.48 -3.11 -5.03
C ARG A 37 6.98 -3.25 -4.82
N ALA A 38 6.28 -3.58 -5.89
CA ALA A 38 4.84 -3.88 -5.86
C ALA A 38 4.54 -5.11 -6.71
N GLY A 39 3.60 -5.94 -6.22
CA GLY A 39 3.00 -7.04 -6.95
C GLY A 39 1.70 -6.62 -7.63
N ILE A 40 1.19 -7.48 -8.51
CA ILE A 40 -0.13 -7.34 -9.14
C ILE A 40 -1.00 -8.50 -8.66
N CYS A 41 -2.00 -8.19 -7.85
CA CYS A 41 -2.95 -9.16 -7.33
C CYS A 41 -3.96 -9.63 -8.40
N GLY A 42 -4.56 -10.79 -8.17
CA GLY A 42 -5.70 -11.26 -8.95
C GLY A 42 -6.90 -10.29 -8.89
N SER A 43 -7.09 -9.57 -7.79
CA SER A 43 -8.12 -8.53 -7.67
C SER A 43 -7.85 -7.31 -8.55
N ASP A 44 -6.58 -6.92 -8.75
CA ASP A 44 -6.21 -5.82 -9.66
C ASP A 44 -6.54 -6.20 -11.10
N THR A 45 -6.19 -7.44 -11.49
CA THR A 45 -6.55 -7.97 -12.82
C THR A 45 -8.05 -8.18 -12.98
N GLY A 46 -8.76 -8.55 -11.91
CA GLY A 46 -10.21 -8.62 -11.86
C GLY A 46 -10.87 -7.25 -12.08
N ALA A 47 -10.40 -6.22 -11.37
CA ALA A 47 -10.85 -4.85 -11.55
C ALA A 47 -10.64 -4.36 -12.97
N TYR A 48 -9.46 -4.61 -13.55
CA TYR A 48 -9.13 -4.28 -14.93
C TYR A 48 -10.04 -4.96 -15.94
N ASN A 49 -10.33 -6.27 -15.76
CA ASN A 49 -11.05 -7.07 -16.75
C ASN A 49 -12.58 -6.96 -16.64
N TYR A 50 -13.12 -6.81 -15.43
CA TYR A 50 -14.55 -6.99 -15.14
C TYR A 50 -15.19 -5.81 -14.45
N GLY A 51 -14.44 -4.78 -14.10
CA GLY A 51 -14.91 -3.60 -13.38
C GLY A 51 -14.40 -3.53 -11.94
N GLY A 52 -14.08 -2.32 -11.50
CA GLY A 52 -13.41 -2.10 -10.20
C GLY A 52 -14.29 -2.25 -8.98
N LEU A 53 -15.61 -1.98 -9.11
CA LEU A 53 -16.51 -1.90 -7.96
C LEU A 53 -16.54 -3.14 -7.06
N PRO A 54 -16.59 -4.39 -7.58
CA PRO A 54 -16.54 -5.58 -6.73
C PRO A 54 -15.22 -5.76 -5.96
N TYR A 55 -14.16 -5.08 -6.40
CA TYR A 55 -12.82 -5.13 -5.82
C TYR A 55 -12.48 -3.86 -5.02
N GLY A 56 -13.47 -2.99 -4.78
CA GLY A 56 -13.26 -1.75 -4.03
C GLY A 56 -12.48 -0.67 -4.80
N VAL A 57 -12.33 -0.80 -6.12
CA VAL A 57 -11.61 0.14 -6.97
C VAL A 57 -12.59 1.01 -7.74
N PHE A 58 -12.47 2.33 -7.61
CA PHE A 58 -13.36 3.28 -8.26
C PHE A 58 -12.62 4.09 -9.33
N PRO A 59 -13.32 4.58 -10.37
CA PRO A 59 -12.71 5.44 -11.38
C PRO A 59 -11.99 6.65 -10.77
N GLY A 60 -10.79 6.92 -11.26
CA GLY A 60 -9.93 8.00 -10.77
C GLY A 60 -9.11 7.65 -9.51
N MET A 61 -9.24 6.44 -8.97
CA MET A 61 -8.45 6.02 -7.80
C MET A 61 -7.10 5.43 -8.18
N PRO A 62 -6.04 5.77 -7.42
CA PRO A 62 -4.85 4.95 -7.35
C PRO A 62 -5.20 3.58 -6.74
N PHE A 63 -4.51 2.53 -7.17
CA PHE A 63 -4.78 1.17 -6.71
C PHE A 63 -3.49 0.36 -6.52
N GLY A 64 -3.60 -0.95 -6.28
CA GLY A 64 -2.48 -1.81 -5.90
C GLY A 64 -2.30 -1.86 -4.37
N HIS A 65 -2.04 -3.04 -3.84
CA HIS A 65 -1.99 -3.26 -2.39
C HIS A 65 -0.91 -4.25 -1.94
N GLU A 66 -0.28 -4.96 -2.86
CA GLU A 66 0.84 -5.86 -2.59
C GLU A 66 2.14 -5.10 -2.77
N PHE A 67 2.66 -4.45 -1.72
CA PHE A 67 3.90 -3.69 -1.85
C PHE A 67 4.72 -3.63 -0.57
N VAL A 68 5.98 -3.34 -0.75
CA VAL A 68 6.92 -2.97 0.31
C VAL A 68 7.61 -1.66 -0.03
N GLY A 69 8.00 -0.92 0.97
CA GLY A 69 8.60 0.38 0.79
C GLY A 69 9.56 0.77 1.90
N LYS A 70 10.00 2.01 1.83
CA LYS A 70 10.88 2.65 2.81
C LYS A 70 10.18 3.85 3.40
N ILE A 71 10.20 4.01 4.72
CA ILE A 71 9.75 5.23 5.38
C ILE A 71 10.69 6.37 4.99
N VAL A 72 10.15 7.44 4.40
CA VAL A 72 10.91 8.62 3.96
C VAL A 72 10.54 9.90 4.69
N GLU A 73 9.37 9.93 5.33
CA GLU A 73 8.93 11.01 6.19
C GLU A 73 8.09 10.45 7.34
N LYS A 74 8.23 11.03 8.54
CA LYS A 74 7.57 10.56 9.76
C LYS A 74 7.00 11.76 10.51
N GLY A 75 5.74 11.65 10.91
CA GLY A 75 5.08 12.63 11.78
C GLY A 75 5.64 12.62 13.21
N GLU A 76 5.57 13.75 13.90
CA GLU A 76 6.17 13.95 15.22
C GLU A 76 5.54 13.10 16.34
N ASP A 77 4.27 12.70 16.18
CA ASP A 77 3.52 11.86 17.12
C ASP A 77 3.63 10.35 16.81
N VAL A 78 4.36 9.96 15.77
CA VAL A 78 4.59 8.54 15.46
C VAL A 78 5.61 7.96 16.42
N ALA A 79 5.31 6.76 16.95
CA ALA A 79 6.17 6.10 17.95
C ALA A 79 7.61 5.83 17.47
N ASP A 80 8.55 5.75 18.39
CA ASP A 80 9.99 5.63 18.13
C ASP A 80 10.42 4.25 17.58
N ASP A 81 9.51 3.29 17.51
CA ASP A 81 9.72 1.99 16.88
C ASP A 81 9.57 1.99 15.35
N LEU A 82 9.21 3.15 14.76
CA LEU A 82 9.20 3.41 13.33
C LEU A 82 10.17 4.55 13.01
N ASN A 83 11.14 4.32 12.13
CA ASN A 83 12.18 5.29 11.81
C ASN A 83 12.25 5.59 10.31
N ILE A 84 12.67 6.81 9.97
CA ILE A 84 13.01 7.15 8.58
C ILE A 84 14.15 6.23 8.13
N GLY A 85 13.97 5.59 6.98
CA GLY A 85 14.92 4.61 6.44
C GLY A 85 14.49 3.16 6.64
N ASP A 86 13.56 2.87 7.55
CA ASP A 86 13.05 1.51 7.77
C ASP A 86 12.40 0.94 6.50
N ILE A 87 12.74 -0.30 6.18
CA ILE A 87 12.04 -1.09 5.17
C ILE A 87 10.78 -1.65 5.82
N VAL A 88 9.63 -1.43 5.21
CA VAL A 88 8.34 -1.80 5.78
C VAL A 88 7.44 -2.54 4.79
N PHE A 89 6.72 -3.50 5.32
CA PHE A 89 5.49 -4.01 4.71
C PHE A 89 4.31 -3.19 5.24
N VAL A 90 3.41 -2.80 4.35
CA VAL A 90 2.17 -2.08 4.69
C VAL A 90 1.02 -3.06 4.59
N ASP A 91 0.29 -3.27 5.71
CA ASP A 91 -0.90 -4.12 5.74
C ASP A 91 -2.08 -3.40 5.06
N PRO A 92 -2.51 -3.83 3.86
CA PRO A 92 -3.56 -3.14 3.12
C PRO A 92 -4.91 -3.20 3.80
N THR A 93 -5.14 -4.18 4.68
CA THR A 93 -6.41 -4.32 5.40
C THR A 93 -6.54 -3.32 6.57
N LYS A 94 -5.43 -2.77 7.04
CA LYS A 94 -5.35 -1.85 8.17
C LYS A 94 -4.88 -0.45 7.77
N ALA A 95 -4.07 -0.35 6.72
CA ALA A 95 -3.62 0.94 6.21
C ALA A 95 -4.78 1.66 5.54
N LYS A 96 -4.92 2.94 5.86
CA LYS A 96 -5.87 3.83 5.20
C LYS A 96 -5.11 4.95 4.54
N ARG A 97 -5.59 5.38 3.41
CA ARG A 97 -5.12 6.57 2.73
C ARG A 97 -6.13 7.70 2.90
N ALA A 98 -5.68 8.94 3.01
CA ALA A 98 -6.55 10.10 3.11
C ALA A 98 -7.61 10.11 2.00
N GLY A 99 -8.88 10.22 2.37
CA GLY A 99 -10.02 10.24 1.44
C GLY A 99 -10.43 8.88 0.89
N MET A 100 -9.81 7.78 1.30
CA MET A 100 -10.18 6.43 0.91
C MET A 100 -11.18 5.81 1.88
N MET A 101 -12.23 5.20 1.35
CA MET A 101 -13.20 4.46 2.15
C MET A 101 -12.81 3.00 2.38
N VAL A 102 -11.91 2.46 1.55
CA VAL A 102 -11.49 1.06 1.54
C VAL A 102 -10.02 0.98 1.94
N ALA A 103 -9.72 0.29 3.03
CA ALA A 103 -8.38 0.23 3.61
C ALA A 103 -7.38 -0.61 2.78
N ASP A 104 -7.88 -1.57 2.01
CA ASP A 104 -7.08 -2.48 1.20
C ASP A 104 -6.60 -1.89 -0.14
N MET A 105 -7.01 -0.66 -0.46
CA MET A 105 -6.62 0.03 -1.68
C MET A 105 -5.70 1.22 -1.37
N CYS A 106 -4.54 0.94 -0.79
CA CYS A 106 -3.63 1.99 -0.34
C CYS A 106 -2.72 2.59 -1.42
N GLY A 107 -2.92 2.24 -2.68
CA GLY A 107 -2.23 2.87 -3.82
C GLY A 107 -0.79 2.42 -4.01
N GLY A 108 -0.50 1.11 -3.88
CA GLY A 108 0.83 0.52 -4.08
C GLY A 108 1.43 0.72 -5.47
N PHE A 109 0.62 1.10 -6.47
CA PHE A 109 1.13 1.50 -7.79
C PHE A 109 1.45 2.99 -7.90
N CYS A 110 1.59 3.69 -6.77
CA CYS A 110 2.15 5.04 -6.69
C CYS A 110 3.61 4.99 -6.22
N GLU A 111 4.38 6.03 -6.48
CA GLU A 111 5.75 6.12 -5.98
C GLU A 111 5.80 6.33 -4.46
N TYR A 112 4.77 6.97 -3.89
CA TYR A 112 4.65 7.21 -2.45
C TYR A 112 3.23 6.91 -1.97
N VAL A 113 3.13 6.39 -0.74
CA VAL A 113 1.86 6.10 -0.05
C VAL A 113 1.93 6.72 1.34
N ASP A 114 0.89 7.47 1.72
CA ASP A 114 0.68 7.90 3.09
C ASP A 114 0.01 6.79 3.89
N VAL A 115 0.60 6.42 5.01
CA VAL A 115 0.01 5.48 5.95
C VAL A 115 -0.46 6.24 7.18
N GLN A 116 -1.78 6.38 7.29
CA GLN A 116 -2.41 7.16 8.34
C GLN A 116 -2.38 6.43 9.69
N ASN A 117 -2.17 7.20 10.76
CA ASN A 117 -2.07 6.69 12.12
C ASN A 117 -1.10 5.50 12.20
N ALA A 118 0.12 5.72 11.71
CA ALA A 118 1.14 4.70 11.56
C ALA A 118 1.45 4.02 12.90
N LYS A 119 1.36 2.69 12.92
CA LYS A 119 1.58 1.89 14.12
C LYS A 119 2.26 0.58 13.76
N SER A 120 3.46 0.37 14.32
CA SER A 120 4.22 -0.87 14.16
C SER A 120 3.45 -2.08 14.71
N GLY A 121 3.50 -3.20 13.98
CA GLY A 121 2.76 -4.41 14.32
C GLY A 121 1.24 -4.33 14.13
N TYR A 122 0.74 -3.26 13.49
CA TYR A 122 -0.68 -3.09 13.17
C TYR A 122 -0.92 -2.82 11.69
N ASN A 123 -0.57 -1.63 11.19
CA ASN A 123 -0.72 -1.27 9.78
C ASN A 123 0.63 -1.16 9.04
N LEU A 124 1.73 -1.26 9.79
CA LEU A 124 3.10 -1.30 9.30
C LEU A 124 3.89 -2.36 10.04
N TYR A 125 4.75 -3.08 9.33
CA TYR A 125 5.67 -4.08 9.89
C TYR A 125 7.08 -3.77 9.39
N VAL A 126 7.98 -3.46 10.33
CA VAL A 126 9.39 -3.23 10.02
C VAL A 126 10.03 -4.57 9.63
N LEU A 127 10.71 -4.58 8.51
CA LEU A 127 11.39 -5.75 7.97
C LEU A 127 12.90 -5.66 8.23
N ASN A 128 13.57 -6.81 8.13
CA ASN A 128 15.02 -6.81 8.15
C ASN A 128 15.55 -5.93 7.00
N PRO A 129 16.47 -4.97 7.25
CA PRO A 129 17.00 -4.09 6.20
C PRO A 129 17.68 -4.82 5.05
N ASP A 130 18.20 -6.03 5.28
CA ASP A 130 18.87 -6.86 4.27
C ASP A 130 17.91 -7.81 3.55
N ILE A 131 16.59 -7.68 3.76
CA ILE A 131 15.59 -8.53 3.10
C ILE A 131 15.64 -8.37 1.58
N ASN A 132 15.51 -9.47 0.87
CA ASN A 132 15.30 -9.39 -0.58
C ASN A 132 13.95 -8.74 -0.85
N LEU A 133 13.96 -7.56 -1.48
CA LEU A 133 12.75 -6.77 -1.72
C LEU A 133 11.75 -7.44 -2.65
N ASP A 134 12.22 -8.25 -3.61
CA ASP A 134 11.33 -8.97 -4.52
C ASP A 134 10.57 -10.08 -3.77
N ALA A 135 11.25 -10.77 -2.82
CA ALA A 135 10.59 -11.70 -1.92
C ALA A 135 9.67 -11.00 -0.92
N ALA A 136 10.06 -9.83 -0.41
CA ALA A 136 9.26 -9.05 0.52
C ALA A 136 7.94 -8.56 -0.09
N ALA A 137 7.91 -8.26 -1.39
CA ALA A 137 6.67 -7.89 -2.10
C ALA A 137 5.63 -9.03 -2.11
N LEU A 138 6.04 -10.27 -1.83
CA LEU A 138 5.15 -11.43 -1.74
C LEU A 138 4.57 -11.65 -0.32
N ILE A 139 4.89 -10.81 0.66
CA ILE A 139 4.41 -10.98 2.05
C ILE A 139 2.88 -10.99 2.09
N GLU A 140 2.24 -10.06 1.38
CA GLU A 140 0.77 -9.99 1.34
C GLU A 140 0.16 -11.28 0.78
N PRO A 141 0.41 -11.70 -0.47
CA PRO A 141 -0.22 -12.91 -1.02
C PRO A 141 0.15 -14.19 -0.26
N VAL A 142 1.38 -14.27 0.30
CA VAL A 142 1.78 -15.41 1.16
C VAL A 142 0.97 -15.42 2.45
N SER A 143 0.68 -14.25 3.05
CA SER A 143 -0.13 -14.17 4.28
C SER A 143 -1.56 -14.64 4.03
N VAL A 144 -2.15 -14.29 2.89
CA VAL A 144 -3.47 -14.76 2.45
C VAL A 144 -3.46 -16.28 2.25
N GLY A 145 -2.46 -16.80 1.52
CA GLY A 145 -2.30 -18.24 1.30
C GLY A 145 -2.12 -19.03 2.61
N THR A 146 -1.29 -18.52 3.53
CA THR A 146 -1.06 -19.12 4.84
C THR A 146 -2.36 -19.15 5.66
N ARG A 147 -3.10 -18.05 5.68
CA ARG A 147 -4.40 -18.02 6.36
C ARG A 147 -5.36 -19.06 5.79
N GLY A 148 -5.46 -19.17 4.45
CA GLY A 148 -6.29 -20.18 3.80
C GLY A 148 -5.91 -21.61 4.17
N ALA A 149 -4.61 -21.90 4.23
CA ALA A 149 -4.11 -23.24 4.60
C ALA A 149 -4.28 -23.58 6.08
N THR A 150 -4.31 -22.57 6.97
CA THR A 150 -4.42 -22.77 8.44
C THR A 150 -5.82 -22.60 8.98
N CYS A 151 -6.76 -22.02 8.22
CA CYS A 151 -8.17 -21.99 8.61
C CYS A 151 -8.72 -23.41 8.63
N ARG A 152 -9.05 -23.92 9.82
CA ARG A 152 -9.79 -25.18 9.94
C ARG A 152 -11.22 -24.94 9.44
N PRO A 153 -11.79 -25.89 8.67
CA PRO A 153 -13.25 -25.85 8.41
C PRO A 153 -13.97 -25.89 9.75
N VAL A 154 -14.91 -24.99 9.94
CA VAL A 154 -15.84 -24.98 11.08
C VAL A 154 -16.90 -26.04 10.83
#